data_846d0b453e0bbb5c36683e5adae66c64
#
_entry.id   846d0b453e0bbb5c36683e5adae66c64
#
_cell.length_a   1.000
_cell.length_b   1.000
_cell.length_c   1.000
_cell.angle_alpha   90.00
_cell.angle_beta   90.00
_cell.angle_gamma   90.00
#
_symmetry.space_group_name_H-M   'P 1'
#
loop_
_entity.id
_entity.type
_entity.pdbx_description
1 polymer ?
#
loop_
_entity_poly.entity_id
_entity_poly.type
_entity_poly.pdbx_seq_one_letter_code
_entity_poly.pdbx_strand_id
1 'polypeptide(L)'
;MKSIFLSVIIVLGLLSLSACNQRDTTLSKAVPQEEMEKIYNEVKTPFKYGIVVQHPDTTKMVDSPTIFRDKGVWYMTYIVFDGQGYETWLSQSEDLLHWESKGKILSFTKDTWDANQKAGYVSLVNIDWGGDYAVEKYKDQYWMSYLGGSTAGYESGVLKIGMANSSSLTHAQDWDTNNPTLLSPEDEDARWFENKTIYKSLVIRDTEKHTGHPFIMYYNAKGDTADYESIGMAVSDDMISWKRYGKDPLITKGKGICGDAQIARIGKVYVLFYFGAFWKPGAFERFACSYDLINWTDWDGQDLVAPSEEYDEKFAHKPWVIKWNGIVYHFYNAVGNKGRVIALATSKDLTK
;
A
#
# COMPACT_ATOMS: atom_id res chain seq x y z
N MET A 1 90.11 -23.95 34.91
CA MET A 1 88.96 -24.23 34.12
C MET A 1 87.74 -23.75 34.94
N LYS A 2 87.20 -22.55 34.62
CA LYS A 2 86.08 -21.93 35.28
C LYS A 2 84.85 -22.07 34.43
N SER A 3 83.84 -22.76 34.93
CA SER A 3 82.56 -22.90 34.29
C SER A 3 81.68 -21.69 34.66
N ILE A 4 81.15 -20.98 33.67
CA ILE A 4 80.24 -19.86 33.84
C ILE A 4 78.79 -20.38 33.60
N PHE A 5 78.01 -20.34 34.67
CA PHE A 5 76.55 -20.60 34.57
C PHE A 5 75.82 -19.31 34.14
N LEU A 6 75.15 -19.39 33.04
CA LEU A 6 74.33 -18.32 32.52
C LEU A 6 72.85 -18.61 32.94
N SER A 7 72.34 -17.79 33.85
CA SER A 7 70.95 -17.89 34.33
C SER A 7 70.03 -17.13 33.33
N VAL A 8 69.15 -17.86 32.68
CA VAL A 8 68.09 -17.27 31.82
C VAL A 8 66.88 -17.00 32.71
N ILE A 9 66.52 -15.72 32.87
CA ILE A 9 65.32 -15.29 33.51
C ILE A 9 64.18 -15.26 32.44
N ILE A 10 63.25 -16.16 32.60
CA ILE A 10 62.01 -16.16 31.78
C ILE A 10 60.99 -15.22 32.46
N VAL A 11 60.71 -14.10 31.80
CA VAL A 11 59.61 -13.20 32.17
C VAL A 11 58.35 -13.69 31.50
N LEU A 12 57.44 -14.31 32.27
CA LEU A 12 56.10 -14.64 31.82
C LEU A 12 55.26 -13.33 31.81
N GLY A 13 55.08 -12.76 30.63
CA GLY A 13 54.10 -11.70 30.40
C GLY A 13 52.69 -12.28 30.31
N LEU A 14 51.85 -12.04 31.32
CA LEU A 14 50.41 -12.30 31.28
C LEU A 14 49.76 -11.30 30.31
N LEU A 15 49.50 -11.74 29.07
CA LEU A 15 48.61 -11.06 28.16
C LEU A 15 47.17 -11.40 28.56
N SER A 16 46.51 -10.46 29.27
CA SER A 16 45.08 -10.48 29.48
C SER A 16 44.38 -10.16 28.17
N LEU A 17 43.91 -11.19 27.45
CA LEU A 17 42.97 -11.07 26.35
C LEU A 17 41.63 -10.62 26.94
N SER A 18 41.38 -9.30 26.92
CA SER A 18 40.03 -8.75 27.03
C SER A 18 39.29 -9.12 25.79
N ALA A 19 38.57 -10.25 25.81
CA ALA A 19 37.55 -10.58 24.81
C ALA A 19 36.43 -9.53 24.92
N CYS A 20 36.52 -8.52 24.05
CA CYS A 20 35.43 -7.61 23.82
C CYS A 20 34.31 -8.46 23.15
N ASN A 21 33.35 -8.89 23.95
CA ASN A 21 32.11 -9.47 23.47
C ASN A 21 31.38 -8.35 22.71
N GLN A 22 31.70 -8.15 21.45
CA GLN A 22 30.76 -7.54 20.51
C GLN A 22 29.58 -8.52 20.44
N ARG A 23 28.57 -8.26 21.25
CA ARG A 23 27.23 -8.78 20.94
C ARG A 23 26.89 -8.20 19.57
N ASP A 24 26.99 -9.03 18.55
CA ASP A 24 26.34 -8.84 17.27
C ASP A 24 24.84 -8.81 17.57
N THR A 25 24.33 -7.61 17.89
CA THR A 25 22.90 -7.35 17.90
C THR A 25 22.48 -7.27 16.44
N THR A 26 22.42 -8.41 15.76
CA THR A 26 21.49 -8.58 14.66
C THR A 26 20.10 -8.38 15.27
N LEU A 27 19.65 -7.13 15.30
CA LEU A 27 18.28 -6.80 15.67
C LEU A 27 17.38 -7.72 14.84
N SER A 28 16.55 -8.49 15.52
CA SER A 28 15.53 -9.29 14.87
C SER A 28 14.79 -8.38 13.90
N LYS A 29 14.78 -8.73 12.61
CA LYS A 29 14.02 -7.96 11.59
C LYS A 29 12.51 -8.03 11.82
N ALA A 30 12.05 -8.98 12.65
CA ALA A 30 10.66 -9.13 13.05
C ALA A 30 10.27 -8.10 14.11
N VAL A 31 9.10 -7.50 13.96
CA VAL A 31 8.52 -6.59 14.95
C VAL A 31 7.95 -7.43 16.11
N PRO A 32 8.32 -7.14 17.38
CA PRO A 32 7.82 -7.90 18.54
C PRO A 32 6.32 -7.82 18.71
N GLN A 33 5.71 -8.88 19.23
CA GLN A 33 4.25 -8.96 19.45
C GLN A 33 3.72 -7.81 20.34
N GLU A 34 4.46 -7.42 21.38
CA GLU A 34 4.09 -6.28 22.22
C GLU A 34 3.98 -4.96 21.43
N GLU A 35 4.88 -4.76 20.45
CA GLU A 35 4.82 -3.58 19.58
C GLU A 35 3.66 -3.67 18.59
N MET A 36 3.39 -4.87 18.05
CA MET A 36 2.24 -5.13 17.20
C MET A 36 0.91 -4.84 17.93
N GLU A 37 0.80 -5.18 19.21
CA GLU A 37 -0.37 -4.89 20.04
C GLU A 37 -0.55 -3.38 20.27
N LYS A 38 0.54 -2.64 20.49
CA LYS A 38 0.50 -1.17 20.60
C LYS A 38 0.00 -0.56 19.28
N ILE A 39 0.52 -1.03 18.15
CA ILE A 39 0.07 -0.60 16.82
C ILE A 39 -1.41 -0.92 16.63
N TYR A 40 -1.87 -2.15 16.92
CA TYR A 40 -3.28 -2.50 16.82
C TYR A 40 -4.17 -1.57 17.64
N ASN A 41 -3.79 -1.27 18.90
CA ASN A 41 -4.55 -0.37 19.76
C ASN A 41 -4.56 1.09 19.24
N GLU A 42 -3.51 1.51 18.54
CA GLU A 42 -3.42 2.83 17.93
C GLU A 42 -4.29 2.97 16.68
N VAL A 43 -4.38 1.91 15.85
CA VAL A 43 -5.01 1.99 14.53
C VAL A 43 -6.43 1.43 14.46
N LYS A 44 -6.91 0.70 15.49
CA LYS A 44 -8.23 0.06 15.48
C LYS A 44 -9.38 1.07 15.36
N THR A 45 -10.41 0.70 14.61
CA THR A 45 -11.58 1.53 14.31
C THR A 45 -12.88 0.74 14.56
N PRO A 46 -13.27 0.58 15.84
CA PRO A 46 -14.38 -0.28 16.22
C PRO A 46 -15.78 0.28 15.86
N PHE A 47 -15.88 1.54 15.42
CA PHE A 47 -17.15 2.19 15.14
C PHE A 47 -17.38 2.31 13.64
N LYS A 48 -18.33 1.60 13.09
CA LYS A 48 -18.78 1.75 11.70
C LYS A 48 -19.58 3.04 11.59
N TYR A 49 -19.06 4.02 10.83
CA TYR A 49 -19.77 5.28 10.56
C TYR A 49 -20.85 5.10 9.48
N GLY A 50 -20.51 4.36 8.41
CA GLY A 50 -21.41 4.10 7.30
C GLY A 50 -20.81 4.41 5.94
N ILE A 51 -21.67 4.50 4.93
CA ILE A 51 -21.27 4.80 3.55
C ILE A 51 -20.93 6.29 3.43
N VAL A 52 -19.78 6.60 2.83
CA VAL A 52 -19.32 7.98 2.60
C VAL A 52 -19.22 8.34 1.12
N VAL A 53 -18.98 7.36 0.22
CA VAL A 53 -19.03 7.58 -1.24
C VAL A 53 -19.78 6.46 -1.92
N GLN A 54 -20.79 6.84 -2.72
CA GLN A 54 -21.56 5.96 -3.56
C GLN A 54 -21.82 6.66 -4.90
N HIS A 55 -21.78 5.91 -6.01
CA HIS A 55 -22.16 6.47 -7.32
C HIS A 55 -23.68 6.68 -7.38
N PRO A 56 -24.17 7.84 -7.92
CA PRO A 56 -25.62 8.09 -8.06
C PRO A 56 -26.36 7.00 -8.86
N ASP A 57 -25.71 6.48 -9.89
CA ASP A 57 -26.16 5.27 -10.59
C ASP A 57 -25.65 4.03 -9.84
N THR A 58 -26.54 3.35 -9.13
CA THR A 58 -26.21 2.21 -8.28
C THR A 58 -25.83 0.93 -9.03
N THR A 59 -25.90 0.95 -10.38
CA THR A 59 -25.37 -0.15 -11.21
C THR A 59 -23.86 -0.06 -11.36
N LYS A 60 -23.26 1.10 -11.05
CA LYS A 60 -21.81 1.32 -11.09
C LYS A 60 -21.16 0.98 -9.77
N MET A 61 -19.97 0.41 -9.84
CA MET A 61 -19.21 -0.01 -8.69
C MET A 61 -18.16 1.04 -8.34
N VAL A 62 -18.11 1.46 -7.07
CA VAL A 62 -17.11 2.38 -6.51
C VAL A 62 -16.09 1.59 -5.72
N ASP A 63 -14.78 1.85 -5.90
CA ASP A 63 -13.72 1.01 -5.39
C ASP A 63 -12.45 1.78 -5.00
N SER A 64 -11.58 1.17 -4.20
CA SER A 64 -10.17 1.53 -3.93
C SER A 64 -9.93 3.02 -3.63
N PRO A 65 -10.30 3.54 -2.45
CA PRO A 65 -10.04 4.92 -2.07
C PRO A 65 -8.55 5.20 -1.89
N THR A 66 -8.12 6.42 -2.23
CA THR A 66 -6.82 6.99 -1.87
C THR A 66 -7.04 8.41 -1.36
N ILE A 67 -6.78 8.65 -0.07
CA ILE A 67 -7.04 9.94 0.57
C ILE A 67 -5.75 10.73 0.72
N PHE A 68 -5.80 12.01 0.36
CA PHE A 68 -4.70 12.95 0.50
C PHE A 68 -5.22 14.36 0.81
N ARG A 69 -4.31 15.28 1.12
CA ARG A 69 -4.68 16.66 1.43
C ARG A 69 -3.89 17.64 0.58
N ASP A 70 -4.57 18.62 -0.01
CA ASP A 70 -3.95 19.73 -0.73
C ASP A 70 -4.55 21.04 -0.27
N LYS A 71 -3.70 22.01 0.09
CA LYS A 71 -4.09 23.37 0.52
C LYS A 71 -5.19 23.41 1.58
N GLY A 72 -5.17 22.45 2.51
CA GLY A 72 -6.11 22.39 3.62
C GLY A 72 -7.42 21.64 3.34
N VAL A 73 -7.68 21.25 2.10
CA VAL A 73 -8.85 20.49 1.66
C VAL A 73 -8.49 19.02 1.53
N TRP A 74 -9.38 18.13 1.94
CA TRP A 74 -9.25 16.70 1.73
C TRP A 74 -9.73 16.28 0.35
N TYR A 75 -9.01 15.38 -0.26
CA TYR A 75 -9.35 14.77 -1.54
C TYR A 75 -9.31 13.25 -1.44
N MET A 76 -10.14 12.61 -2.22
CA MET A 76 -10.16 11.17 -2.40
C MET A 76 -10.16 10.87 -3.89
N THR A 77 -9.13 10.19 -4.39
CA THR A 77 -9.28 9.47 -5.65
C THR A 77 -9.87 8.10 -5.38
N TYR A 78 -10.73 7.65 -6.28
CA TYR A 78 -11.36 6.34 -6.20
C TYR A 78 -11.68 5.84 -7.62
N ILE A 79 -11.96 4.58 -7.74
CA ILE A 79 -12.20 3.93 -9.01
C ILE A 79 -13.70 3.76 -9.20
N VAL A 80 -14.18 3.97 -10.42
CA VAL A 80 -15.54 3.61 -10.82
C VAL A 80 -15.47 2.62 -11.96
N PHE A 81 -16.11 1.45 -11.79
CA PHE A 81 -16.39 0.52 -12.88
C PHE A 81 -17.79 0.82 -13.40
N ASP A 82 -17.88 1.20 -14.69
CA ASP A 82 -19.11 1.66 -15.33
C ASP A 82 -19.82 0.59 -16.19
N GLY A 83 -19.30 -0.65 -16.16
CA GLY A 83 -19.73 -1.76 -17.02
C GLY A 83 -18.80 -2.01 -18.22
N GLN A 84 -18.01 -1.00 -18.64
CA GLN A 84 -16.98 -1.12 -19.67
C GLN A 84 -15.60 -1.37 -19.06
N GLY A 85 -15.18 -0.56 -18.09
CA GLY A 85 -13.88 -0.66 -17.45
C GLY A 85 -13.71 0.32 -16.29
N TYR A 86 -12.49 0.42 -15.81
CA TYR A 86 -12.16 1.30 -14.71
C TYR A 86 -11.82 2.71 -15.16
N GLU A 87 -12.37 3.69 -14.46
CA GLU A 87 -12.00 5.09 -14.55
C GLU A 87 -11.67 5.62 -13.17
N THR A 88 -10.76 6.61 -13.08
CA THR A 88 -10.42 7.27 -11.82
C THR A 88 -11.25 8.51 -11.62
N TRP A 89 -11.88 8.62 -10.48
CA TRP A 89 -12.71 9.75 -10.06
C TRP A 89 -12.06 10.48 -8.89
N LEU A 90 -12.49 11.72 -8.68
CA LEU A 90 -12.06 12.58 -7.58
C LEU A 90 -13.28 13.05 -6.78
N SER A 91 -13.16 13.06 -5.47
CA SER A 91 -14.05 13.78 -4.55
C SER A 91 -13.25 14.67 -3.62
N GLN A 92 -13.91 15.69 -3.05
CA GLN A 92 -13.34 16.56 -2.02
C GLN A 92 -14.19 16.54 -0.76
N SER A 93 -13.56 16.86 0.38
CA SER A 93 -14.20 16.95 1.68
C SER A 93 -13.50 17.98 2.57
N GLU A 94 -14.22 18.62 3.46
CA GLU A 94 -13.65 19.49 4.51
C GLU A 94 -13.49 18.74 5.84
N ASP A 95 -14.25 17.66 6.05
CA ASP A 95 -14.39 16.98 7.34
C ASP A 95 -14.11 15.47 7.34
N LEU A 96 -13.76 14.87 6.18
CA LEU A 96 -13.56 13.43 5.98
C LEU A 96 -14.84 12.57 6.05
N LEU A 97 -15.99 13.17 6.30
CA LEU A 97 -17.28 12.49 6.46
C LEU A 97 -18.20 12.72 5.27
N HIS A 98 -18.21 13.96 4.76
CA HIS A 98 -19.05 14.38 3.65
C HIS A 98 -18.20 14.64 2.42
N TRP A 99 -18.47 13.91 1.34
CA TRP A 99 -17.68 13.93 0.11
C TRP A 99 -18.48 14.45 -1.07
N GLU A 100 -17.96 15.46 -1.74
CA GLU A 100 -18.52 16.02 -2.97
C GLU A 100 -17.73 15.49 -4.17
N SER A 101 -18.42 14.82 -5.12
CA SER A 101 -17.78 14.34 -6.33
C SER A 101 -17.39 15.49 -7.26
N LYS A 102 -16.14 15.45 -7.74
CA LYS A 102 -15.60 16.39 -8.74
C LYS A 102 -15.55 15.77 -10.15
N GLY A 103 -15.97 14.50 -10.26
CA GLY A 103 -16.00 13.79 -11.54
C GLY A 103 -14.72 13.01 -11.84
N LYS A 104 -14.58 12.64 -13.11
CA LYS A 104 -13.47 11.81 -13.60
C LYS A 104 -12.19 12.62 -13.77
N ILE A 105 -11.05 12.03 -13.39
CA ILE A 105 -9.71 12.61 -13.60
C ILE A 105 -8.82 11.76 -14.52
N LEU A 106 -9.06 10.44 -14.62
CA LEU A 106 -8.51 9.58 -15.67
C LEU A 106 -9.63 8.78 -16.32
N SER A 107 -9.64 8.73 -17.62
CA SER A 107 -10.66 8.04 -18.40
C SER A 107 -10.04 7.30 -19.58
N PHE A 108 -10.87 6.57 -20.30
CA PHE A 108 -10.50 5.75 -21.45
C PHE A 108 -9.77 6.55 -22.52
N THR A 109 -8.75 5.93 -23.13
CA THR A 109 -8.01 6.52 -24.25
C THR A 109 -8.05 5.54 -25.42
N LYS A 110 -8.67 5.95 -26.50
CA LYS A 110 -8.84 5.10 -27.68
C LYS A 110 -7.49 4.67 -28.27
N ASP A 111 -7.43 3.43 -28.74
CA ASP A 111 -6.28 2.86 -29.46
C ASP A 111 -4.95 2.84 -28.66
N THR A 112 -5.03 2.71 -27.33
CA THR A 112 -3.88 2.58 -26.43
C THR A 112 -3.91 1.25 -25.66
N TRP A 113 -2.78 0.89 -25.03
CA TRP A 113 -2.67 -0.32 -24.21
C TRP A 113 -3.59 -0.31 -22.97
N ASP A 114 -4.00 0.88 -22.53
CA ASP A 114 -4.83 1.16 -21.36
C ASP A 114 -6.24 1.67 -21.76
N ALA A 115 -6.69 1.33 -22.97
CA ALA A 115 -7.88 1.90 -23.60
C ALA A 115 -9.17 1.76 -22.78
N ASN A 116 -9.31 0.69 -21.98
CA ASN A 116 -10.53 0.38 -21.25
C ASN A 116 -10.35 0.26 -19.72
N GLN A 117 -9.13 0.41 -19.21
CA GLN A 117 -8.85 0.31 -17.78
C GLN A 117 -7.87 1.43 -17.37
N LYS A 118 -8.30 2.33 -16.50
CA LYS A 118 -7.46 3.40 -15.92
C LYS A 118 -7.83 3.64 -14.47
N ALA A 119 -7.37 2.74 -13.61
CA ALA A 119 -7.53 2.83 -12.16
C ALA A 119 -6.30 3.47 -11.51
N GLY A 120 -6.39 4.74 -11.15
CA GLY A 120 -5.26 5.54 -10.67
C GLY A 120 -5.20 5.70 -9.14
N TYR A 121 -3.98 5.74 -8.64
CA TYR A 121 -3.65 5.87 -7.22
C TYR A 121 -2.60 6.96 -7.06
N VAL A 122 -2.93 8.05 -6.35
CA VAL A 122 -2.02 9.16 -6.13
C VAL A 122 -0.77 8.69 -5.39
N SER A 123 0.38 8.97 -5.97
CA SER A 123 1.69 8.57 -5.44
C SER A 123 2.26 9.63 -4.51
N LEU A 124 3.22 9.24 -3.66
CA LEU A 124 4.00 10.14 -2.79
C LEU A 124 3.15 10.95 -1.79
N VAL A 125 2.05 10.38 -1.33
CA VAL A 125 1.31 10.91 -0.19
C VAL A 125 2.19 10.78 1.06
N ASN A 126 2.27 11.82 1.89
CA ASN A 126 2.98 11.76 3.16
C ASN A 126 2.42 10.62 4.04
N ILE A 127 3.29 9.66 4.38
CA ILE A 127 2.92 8.46 5.13
C ILE A 127 3.00 8.62 6.65
N ASP A 128 3.39 9.79 7.16
CA ASP A 128 3.51 10.02 8.59
C ASP A 128 2.15 9.98 9.28
N TRP A 129 2.03 9.13 10.28
CA TRP A 129 0.80 8.95 11.05
C TRP A 129 0.40 10.21 11.81
N GLY A 130 -0.77 10.75 11.49
CA GLY A 130 -1.23 12.03 12.01
C GLY A 130 -0.50 13.23 11.40
N GLY A 131 0.20 13.04 10.28
CA GLY A 131 0.85 14.08 9.50
C GLY A 131 -0.13 14.91 8.68
N ASP A 132 0.39 15.63 7.70
CA ASP A 132 -0.40 16.53 6.85
C ASP A 132 -1.06 15.84 5.66
N TYR A 133 -0.64 14.59 5.33
CA TYR A 133 -1.10 13.81 4.19
C TYR A 133 -0.99 14.54 2.84
N ALA A 134 -0.06 15.49 2.76
CA ALA A 134 0.23 16.22 1.53
C ALA A 134 0.88 15.29 0.50
N VAL A 135 0.67 15.62 -0.77
CA VAL A 135 1.30 14.92 -1.88
C VAL A 135 2.59 15.62 -2.26
N GLU A 136 3.70 14.90 -2.25
CA GLU A 136 5.00 15.42 -2.65
C GLU A 136 5.10 15.49 -4.19
N LYS A 137 5.69 16.57 -4.69
CA LYS A 137 6.10 16.67 -6.10
C LYS A 137 7.47 16.04 -6.30
N TYR A 138 7.62 15.34 -7.40
CA TYR A 138 8.91 14.92 -7.90
C TYR A 138 9.14 15.49 -9.31
N LYS A 139 10.26 16.18 -9.53
CA LYS A 139 10.54 16.94 -10.77
C LYS A 139 9.41 17.92 -11.13
N ASP A 140 8.94 18.66 -10.13
CA ASP A 140 7.86 19.67 -10.23
C ASP A 140 6.51 19.13 -10.69
N GLN A 141 6.33 17.80 -10.72
CA GLN A 141 5.08 17.12 -11.08
C GLN A 141 4.53 16.31 -9.91
N TYR A 142 3.21 16.21 -9.82
CA TYR A 142 2.51 15.17 -9.09
C TYR A 142 2.48 13.89 -9.92
N TRP A 143 2.47 12.76 -9.26
CA TRP A 143 2.52 11.45 -9.88
C TRP A 143 1.36 10.58 -9.43
N MET A 144 0.89 9.73 -10.33
CA MET A 144 -0.17 8.76 -10.09
C MET A 144 0.19 7.46 -10.79
N SER A 145 0.39 6.40 -10.03
CA SER A 145 0.45 5.06 -10.63
C SER A 145 -0.96 4.60 -10.98
N TYR A 146 -1.12 3.88 -12.08
CA TYR A 146 -2.42 3.36 -12.46
C TYR A 146 -2.34 1.95 -13.04
N LEU A 147 -3.36 1.19 -12.75
CA LEU A 147 -3.66 -0.04 -13.47
C LEU A 147 -4.25 0.33 -14.82
N GLY A 148 -3.72 -0.26 -15.89
CA GLY A 148 -4.22 -0.10 -17.26
C GLY A 148 -4.48 -1.44 -17.93
N GLY A 149 -5.36 -1.41 -18.94
CA GLY A 149 -5.68 -2.57 -19.77
C GLY A 149 -6.53 -2.20 -20.97
N SER A 150 -6.36 -2.93 -22.08
CA SER A 150 -7.08 -2.68 -23.34
C SER A 150 -8.38 -3.47 -23.48
N THR A 151 -8.64 -4.43 -22.59
CA THR A 151 -9.83 -5.29 -22.64
C THR A 151 -10.95 -4.69 -21.82
N ALA A 152 -12.16 -4.62 -22.38
CA ALA A 152 -13.35 -4.21 -21.65
C ALA A 152 -13.85 -5.32 -20.71
N GLY A 153 -14.41 -4.92 -19.57
CA GLY A 153 -14.94 -5.80 -18.53
C GLY A 153 -14.23 -5.64 -17.20
N TYR A 154 -14.82 -6.22 -16.14
CA TYR A 154 -14.27 -6.15 -14.80
C TYR A 154 -12.98 -6.95 -14.72
N GLU A 155 -11.84 -6.27 -14.44
CA GLU A 155 -10.51 -6.87 -14.35
C GLU A 155 -10.16 -7.82 -15.50
N SER A 156 -10.66 -7.48 -16.72
CA SER A 156 -10.55 -8.35 -17.89
C SER A 156 -9.24 -8.15 -18.63
N GLY A 157 -8.74 -9.26 -19.19
CA GLY A 157 -7.51 -9.28 -19.99
C GLY A 157 -6.24 -9.14 -19.16
N VAL A 158 -5.16 -8.77 -19.84
CA VAL A 158 -3.87 -8.52 -19.20
C VAL A 158 -3.87 -7.10 -18.63
N LEU A 159 -3.72 -6.99 -17.34
CA LEU A 159 -3.60 -5.73 -16.61
C LEU A 159 -2.13 -5.43 -16.32
N LYS A 160 -1.74 -4.18 -16.50
CA LYS A 160 -0.38 -3.67 -16.38
C LYS A 160 -0.37 -2.40 -15.54
N ILE A 161 0.79 -2.01 -15.05
CA ILE A 161 0.97 -0.75 -14.32
C ILE A 161 1.61 0.29 -15.24
N GLY A 162 0.97 1.45 -15.30
CA GLY A 162 1.49 2.68 -15.90
C GLY A 162 1.67 3.79 -14.87
N MET A 163 2.21 4.91 -15.33
CA MET A 163 2.37 6.11 -14.52
C MET A 163 1.81 7.32 -15.28
N ALA A 164 1.07 8.15 -14.57
CA ALA A 164 0.65 9.45 -15.04
C ALA A 164 1.33 10.54 -14.21
N ASN A 165 1.54 11.71 -14.80
CA ASN A 165 2.01 12.89 -14.09
C ASN A 165 1.17 14.12 -14.43
N SER A 166 1.18 15.11 -13.53
CA SER A 166 0.40 16.33 -13.68
C SER A 166 1.02 17.50 -12.92
N SER A 167 0.80 18.71 -13.39
CA SER A 167 1.09 19.93 -12.64
C SER A 167 0.07 20.20 -11.53
N SER A 168 -1.12 19.57 -11.59
CA SER A 168 -2.24 19.73 -10.67
C SER A 168 -2.81 18.39 -10.23
N LEU A 169 -3.17 18.28 -8.94
CA LEU A 169 -3.83 17.09 -8.38
C LEU A 169 -5.31 16.98 -8.75
N THR A 170 -5.95 18.10 -9.07
CA THR A 170 -7.41 18.18 -9.11
C THR A 170 -8.00 18.42 -10.50
N HIS A 171 -7.16 18.70 -11.49
CA HIS A 171 -7.62 18.95 -12.87
C HIS A 171 -7.47 17.72 -13.74
N ALA A 172 -8.59 17.17 -14.17
CA ALA A 172 -8.64 15.96 -14.99
C ALA A 172 -7.83 16.04 -16.29
N GLN A 173 -7.77 17.22 -16.90
CA GLN A 173 -7.14 17.43 -18.21
C GLN A 173 -5.61 17.53 -18.13
N ASP A 174 -5.05 17.64 -16.94
CA ASP A 174 -3.61 17.85 -16.72
C ASP A 174 -2.84 16.54 -16.53
N TRP A 175 -3.54 15.40 -16.37
CA TRP A 175 -2.88 14.11 -16.18
C TRP A 175 -2.40 13.53 -17.51
N ASP A 176 -1.08 13.48 -17.69
CA ASP A 176 -0.42 12.89 -18.85
C ASP A 176 -0.16 11.40 -18.63
N THR A 177 -0.78 10.55 -19.45
CA THR A 177 -0.62 9.09 -19.43
C THR A 177 0.23 8.56 -20.61
N ASN A 178 0.91 9.44 -21.38
CA ASN A 178 1.71 9.04 -22.54
C ASN A 178 3.02 8.30 -22.15
N ASN A 179 3.17 7.95 -20.90
CA ASN A 179 4.28 7.15 -20.43
C ASN A 179 4.13 5.68 -20.86
N PRO A 180 5.24 4.97 -21.09
CA PRO A 180 5.20 3.55 -21.39
C PRO A 180 4.65 2.75 -20.19
N THR A 181 4.25 1.52 -20.46
CA THR A 181 4.01 0.54 -19.40
C THR A 181 5.26 0.38 -18.55
N LEU A 182 5.11 0.46 -17.21
CA LEU A 182 6.24 0.35 -16.27
C LEU A 182 6.50 -1.08 -15.85
N LEU A 183 5.43 -1.84 -15.59
CA LEU A 183 5.49 -3.25 -15.21
C LEU A 183 4.35 -3.99 -15.93
N SER A 184 4.69 -5.14 -16.49
CA SER A 184 3.75 -6.05 -17.15
C SER A 184 3.94 -7.48 -16.65
N PRO A 185 2.86 -8.27 -16.51
CA PRO A 185 3.01 -9.72 -16.26
C PRO A 185 3.66 -10.47 -17.44
N GLU A 186 3.76 -9.83 -18.61
CA GLU A 186 4.37 -10.36 -19.84
C GLU A 186 5.87 -10.02 -19.94
N ASP A 187 6.45 -9.29 -18.99
CA ASP A 187 7.89 -8.99 -18.97
C ASP A 187 8.71 -10.27 -18.75
N GLU A 188 9.90 -10.34 -19.33
CA GLU A 188 10.80 -11.51 -19.21
C GLU A 188 11.21 -11.78 -17.76
N ASP A 189 11.27 -10.74 -16.91
CA ASP A 189 11.60 -10.82 -15.49
C ASP A 189 10.37 -10.94 -14.58
N ALA A 190 9.16 -11.16 -15.13
CA ALA A 190 7.95 -11.38 -14.36
C ALA A 190 8.10 -12.64 -13.48
N ARG A 191 7.83 -12.49 -12.17
CA ARG A 191 8.00 -13.56 -11.19
C ARG A 191 6.81 -14.51 -11.20
N TRP A 192 6.98 -15.69 -10.68
CA TRP A 192 6.00 -16.77 -10.66
C TRP A 192 4.63 -16.39 -10.08
N PHE A 193 4.57 -15.40 -9.19
CA PHE A 193 3.34 -14.94 -8.54
C PHE A 193 2.68 -13.74 -9.24
N GLU A 194 3.25 -13.21 -10.33
CA GLU A 194 2.79 -12.00 -11.01
C GLU A 194 2.67 -12.13 -12.54
N ASN A 195 2.89 -13.33 -13.07
CA ASN A 195 2.96 -13.59 -14.52
C ASN A 195 1.58 -13.74 -15.20
N LYS A 196 0.47 -13.47 -14.48
CA LYS A 196 -0.88 -13.48 -15.03
C LYS A 196 -1.48 -12.08 -15.09
N THR A 197 -1.43 -11.34 -13.99
CA THR A 197 -1.93 -9.97 -13.89
C THR A 197 -1.26 -9.24 -12.74
N ILE A 198 -1.05 -7.92 -12.91
CA ILE A 198 -0.61 -6.99 -11.87
C ILE A 198 -1.55 -5.81 -11.86
N TYR A 199 -1.91 -5.34 -10.67
CA TYR A 199 -2.88 -4.26 -10.52
C TYR A 199 -2.66 -3.52 -9.23
N LYS A 200 -3.58 -2.74 -8.76
CA LYS A 200 -3.49 -1.79 -7.65
C LYS A 200 -2.05 -1.56 -7.16
N SER A 201 -1.57 -0.36 -7.30
CA SER A 201 -0.21 0.01 -6.89
C SER A 201 -0.23 1.17 -5.90
N LEU A 202 0.70 1.15 -4.96
CA LEU A 202 1.02 2.23 -4.05
C LEU A 202 2.47 2.63 -4.26
N VAL A 203 2.75 3.90 -4.50
CA VAL A 203 4.13 4.41 -4.59
C VAL A 203 4.41 5.35 -3.44
N ILE A 204 5.46 5.05 -2.68
CA ILE A 204 5.94 5.87 -1.57
C ILE A 204 7.36 6.35 -1.81
N ARG A 205 7.74 7.44 -1.13
CA ARG A 205 9.15 7.84 -1.01
C ARG A 205 9.78 7.15 0.19
N ASP A 206 10.88 6.46 -0.04
CA ASP A 206 11.75 5.93 1.00
C ASP A 206 12.94 6.89 1.20
N THR A 207 12.80 7.83 2.13
CA THR A 207 13.83 8.83 2.42
C THR A 207 15.07 8.24 3.07
N GLU A 208 14.94 7.10 3.74
CA GLU A 208 16.02 6.37 4.40
C GLU A 208 16.72 5.40 3.45
N LYS A 209 16.12 5.15 2.27
CA LYS A 209 16.62 4.24 1.22
C LYS A 209 16.91 2.83 1.73
N HIS A 210 15.99 2.25 2.49
CA HIS A 210 16.10 0.89 3.01
C HIS A 210 16.36 -0.15 1.91
N THR A 211 15.80 0.08 0.71
CA THR A 211 16.02 -0.75 -0.48
C THR A 211 17.25 -0.36 -1.30
N GLY A 212 17.93 0.74 -0.93
CA GLY A 212 18.96 1.39 -1.75
C GLY A 212 18.40 2.39 -2.77
N HIS A 213 17.07 2.48 -2.92
CA HIS A 213 16.38 3.34 -3.88
C HIS A 213 15.43 4.31 -3.19
N PRO A 214 15.19 5.52 -3.74
CA PRO A 214 14.32 6.53 -3.11
C PRO A 214 12.82 6.27 -3.30
N PHE A 215 12.41 5.39 -4.21
CA PHE A 215 11.01 5.09 -4.47
C PHE A 215 10.72 3.60 -4.39
N ILE A 216 9.64 3.27 -3.71
CA ILE A 216 9.13 1.91 -3.58
C ILE A 216 7.70 1.87 -4.12
N MET A 217 7.38 0.87 -4.93
CA MET A 217 6.04 0.52 -5.36
C MET A 217 5.65 -0.82 -4.77
N TYR A 218 4.53 -0.85 -4.06
CA TYR A 218 3.84 -2.09 -3.69
C TYR A 218 2.66 -2.29 -4.64
N TYR A 219 2.42 -3.52 -5.08
CA TYR A 219 1.34 -3.80 -6.04
C TYR A 219 0.74 -5.18 -5.84
N ASN A 220 -0.53 -5.31 -6.20
CA ASN A 220 -1.21 -6.59 -6.23
C ASN A 220 -0.75 -7.39 -7.43
N ALA A 221 -0.56 -8.68 -7.23
CA ALA A 221 -0.06 -9.60 -8.25
C ALA A 221 -0.74 -10.96 -8.17
N LYS A 222 -1.01 -11.57 -9.33
CA LYS A 222 -1.55 -12.92 -9.47
C LYS A 222 -0.75 -13.73 -10.48
N GLY A 223 -0.35 -14.92 -10.08
CA GLY A 223 0.32 -15.88 -10.95
C GLY A 223 -0.67 -16.78 -11.70
N ASP A 224 -0.23 -17.39 -12.76
CA ASP A 224 -1.03 -18.29 -13.62
C ASP A 224 -1.33 -19.66 -12.97
N THR A 225 -0.47 -20.09 -12.06
CA THR A 225 -0.55 -21.40 -11.37
C THR A 225 -1.27 -21.32 -10.02
N ALA A 226 -1.69 -20.13 -9.59
CA ALA A 226 -2.18 -19.93 -8.24
C ALA A 226 -3.58 -19.32 -8.21
N ASP A 227 -4.45 -19.90 -7.39
CA ASP A 227 -5.76 -19.33 -7.05
C ASP A 227 -5.63 -18.30 -5.91
N TYR A 228 -4.55 -17.50 -5.93
CA TYR A 228 -4.30 -16.49 -4.90
C TYR A 228 -3.64 -15.24 -5.45
N GLU A 229 -3.80 -14.16 -4.72
CA GLU A 229 -3.17 -12.88 -4.97
C GLU A 229 -2.25 -12.51 -3.82
N SER A 230 -1.18 -11.82 -4.16
CA SER A 230 -0.12 -11.46 -3.24
C SER A 230 0.32 -10.02 -3.47
N ILE A 231 1.05 -9.45 -2.53
CA ILE A 231 1.65 -8.13 -2.67
C ILE A 231 3.10 -8.28 -3.10
N GLY A 232 3.41 -7.76 -4.29
CA GLY A 232 4.76 -7.64 -4.83
C GLY A 232 5.36 -6.26 -4.58
N MET A 233 6.65 -6.12 -4.89
CA MET A 233 7.39 -4.88 -4.73
C MET A 233 8.31 -4.62 -5.92
N ALA A 234 8.42 -3.35 -6.29
CA ALA A 234 9.39 -2.80 -7.23
C ALA A 234 10.01 -1.51 -6.68
N VAL A 235 11.17 -1.14 -7.20
CA VAL A 235 11.94 0.04 -6.77
C VAL A 235 12.36 0.89 -7.95
N SER A 236 12.57 2.17 -7.72
CA SER A 236 12.98 3.13 -8.76
C SER A 236 13.85 4.25 -8.19
N ASP A 237 14.69 4.80 -9.04
CA ASP A 237 15.47 6.02 -8.76
C ASP A 237 14.83 7.29 -9.37
N ASP A 238 13.89 7.12 -10.32
CA ASP A 238 13.42 8.24 -11.17
C ASP A 238 11.90 8.26 -11.42
N MET A 239 11.11 7.37 -10.79
CA MET A 239 9.66 7.19 -10.97
C MET A 239 9.25 6.66 -12.37
N ILE A 240 10.20 6.43 -13.25
CA ILE A 240 9.96 5.99 -14.64
C ILE A 240 10.52 4.59 -14.88
N SER A 241 11.76 4.35 -14.43
CA SER A 241 12.44 3.07 -14.58
C SER A 241 12.26 2.25 -13.31
N TRP A 242 11.46 1.20 -13.37
CA TRP A 242 11.15 0.33 -12.24
C TRP A 242 11.81 -1.01 -12.36
N LYS A 243 12.31 -1.54 -11.26
CA LYS A 243 12.91 -2.86 -11.15
C LYS A 243 12.17 -3.67 -10.08
N ARG A 244 11.80 -4.89 -10.40
CA ARG A 244 11.22 -5.83 -9.44
C ARG A 244 12.20 -6.08 -8.29
N TYR A 245 11.69 -6.08 -7.07
CA TYR A 245 12.49 -6.26 -5.87
C TYR A 245 12.14 -7.56 -5.15
N GLY A 246 13.16 -8.37 -4.85
CA GLY A 246 12.98 -9.70 -4.24
C GLY A 246 12.53 -10.77 -5.25
N LYS A 247 12.45 -12.02 -4.81
CA LYS A 247 12.05 -13.17 -5.64
C LYS A 247 10.64 -13.66 -5.32
N ASP A 248 10.21 -13.43 -4.10
CA ASP A 248 8.95 -13.89 -3.53
C ASP A 248 8.05 -12.69 -3.18
N PRO A 249 6.73 -12.90 -3.05
CA PRO A 249 5.83 -11.84 -2.60
C PRO A 249 6.14 -11.43 -1.16
N LEU A 250 5.89 -10.16 -0.84
CA LEU A 250 6.09 -9.63 0.52
C LEU A 250 5.00 -10.10 1.48
N ILE A 251 3.76 -10.11 1.03
CA ILE A 251 2.59 -10.56 1.79
C ILE A 251 1.85 -11.60 0.95
N THR A 252 1.67 -12.79 1.52
CA THR A 252 0.88 -13.88 0.92
C THR A 252 0.32 -14.79 2.02
N LYS A 253 -0.81 -15.41 1.77
CA LYS A 253 -1.44 -16.43 2.64
C LYS A 253 -1.64 -17.76 1.91
N GLY A 254 -0.92 -17.98 0.81
CA GLY A 254 -1.17 -19.12 -0.06
C GLY A 254 -2.50 -18.94 -0.80
N LYS A 255 -3.45 -19.85 -0.64
CA LYS A 255 -4.78 -19.69 -1.28
C LYS A 255 -5.53 -18.50 -0.73
N GLY A 256 -6.13 -17.72 -1.63
CA GLY A 256 -6.89 -16.52 -1.30
C GLY A 256 -6.15 -15.25 -1.72
N ILE A 257 -6.56 -14.12 -1.16
CA ILE A 257 -6.09 -12.81 -1.56
C ILE A 257 -5.43 -12.09 -0.38
N CYS A 258 -4.28 -11.48 -0.63
CA CYS A 258 -3.70 -10.37 0.13
C CYS A 258 -3.45 -9.23 -0.84
N GLY A 259 -4.05 -8.06 -0.61
CA GLY A 259 -3.95 -6.97 -1.58
C GLY A 259 -4.21 -5.58 -1.02
N ASP A 260 -4.10 -4.59 -1.90
CA ASP A 260 -4.35 -3.18 -1.68
C ASP A 260 -3.54 -2.59 -0.52
N ALA A 261 -2.22 -2.74 -0.62
CA ALA A 261 -1.29 -2.17 0.36
C ALA A 261 -1.46 -0.66 0.51
N GLN A 262 -1.51 -0.20 1.76
CA GLN A 262 -1.36 1.21 2.15
C GLN A 262 -0.34 1.28 3.28
N ILE A 263 0.61 2.21 3.21
CA ILE A 263 1.68 2.36 4.19
C ILE A 263 1.43 3.58 5.08
N ALA A 264 1.65 3.41 6.39
CA ALA A 264 1.78 4.51 7.33
C ALA A 264 3.05 4.33 8.18
N ARG A 265 3.65 5.43 8.65
CA ARG A 265 4.79 5.42 9.58
C ARG A 265 4.33 5.87 10.96
N ILE A 266 4.38 4.96 11.93
CA ILE A 266 4.03 5.22 13.34
C ILE A 266 5.32 5.15 14.17
N GLY A 267 5.89 6.30 14.48
CA GLY A 267 7.19 6.37 15.15
C GLY A 267 8.30 5.73 14.30
N LYS A 268 8.86 4.60 14.76
CA LYS A 268 9.90 3.84 14.04
C LYS A 268 9.35 2.66 13.24
N VAL A 269 8.05 2.41 13.31
CA VAL A 269 7.40 1.25 12.71
C VAL A 269 6.66 1.68 11.46
N TYR A 270 6.92 1.02 10.34
CA TYR A 270 6.08 1.09 9.15
C TYR A 270 4.94 0.08 9.29
N VAL A 271 3.73 0.52 9.03
CA VAL A 271 2.52 -0.29 9.09
C VAL A 271 1.97 -0.41 7.67
N LEU A 272 1.88 -1.63 7.18
CA LEU A 272 1.24 -1.96 5.91
C LEU A 272 -0.17 -2.44 6.21
N PHE A 273 -1.17 -1.62 5.88
CA PHE A 273 -2.57 -2.04 5.87
C PHE A 273 -2.85 -2.78 4.57
N TYR A 274 -3.58 -3.89 4.65
CA TYR A 274 -3.96 -4.69 3.50
C TYR A 274 -5.26 -5.43 3.78
N PHE A 275 -5.92 -5.90 2.72
CA PHE A 275 -7.06 -6.78 2.92
C PHE A 275 -6.71 -8.24 2.67
N GLY A 276 -7.44 -9.11 3.36
CA GLY A 276 -7.45 -10.54 3.13
C GLY A 276 -8.81 -11.01 2.62
N ALA A 277 -8.82 -12.01 1.72
CA ALA A 277 -10.06 -12.65 1.29
C ALA A 277 -9.84 -14.12 0.95
N PHE A 278 -10.89 -14.95 1.13
CA PHE A 278 -10.99 -16.36 0.72
C PHE A 278 -10.07 -17.36 1.46
N TRP A 279 -9.17 -16.92 2.32
CA TRP A 279 -8.43 -17.81 3.24
C TRP A 279 -9.09 -17.91 4.62
N LYS A 280 -10.12 -17.11 4.87
CA LYS A 280 -11.21 -17.26 5.84
C LYS A 280 -12.47 -16.60 5.25
N PRO A 281 -13.67 -16.78 5.83
CA PRO A 281 -14.92 -16.24 5.29
C PRO A 281 -14.90 -14.73 5.09
N GLY A 282 -15.44 -14.26 3.95
CA GLY A 282 -15.55 -12.85 3.59
C GLY A 282 -14.24 -12.22 3.08
N ALA A 283 -14.20 -10.90 3.09
CA ALA A 283 -12.99 -10.11 2.94
C ALA A 283 -12.93 -9.11 4.10
N PHE A 284 -11.75 -8.90 4.63
CA PHE A 284 -11.50 -8.20 5.90
C PHE A 284 -10.17 -7.49 5.85
N GLU A 285 -9.98 -6.50 6.72
CA GLU A 285 -8.82 -5.65 6.80
C GLU A 285 -7.84 -6.09 7.88
N ARG A 286 -6.56 -6.09 7.53
CA ARG A 286 -5.44 -6.47 8.40
C ARG A 286 -4.28 -5.50 8.28
N PHE A 287 -3.21 -5.78 9.03
CA PHE A 287 -1.95 -5.06 8.87
C PHE A 287 -0.75 -5.97 9.14
N ALA A 288 0.39 -5.54 8.63
CA ALA A 288 1.71 -6.05 8.97
C ALA A 288 2.62 -4.89 9.37
N CYS A 289 3.65 -5.15 10.13
CA CYS A 289 4.62 -4.14 10.58
C CYS A 289 6.03 -4.45 10.11
N SER A 290 6.81 -3.39 9.88
CA SER A 290 8.20 -3.48 9.45
C SER A 290 9.03 -2.34 10.05
N TYR A 291 10.34 -2.57 10.19
CA TYR A 291 11.31 -1.52 10.51
C TYR A 291 12.08 -1.04 9.27
N ASP A 292 11.94 -1.72 8.13
CA ASP A 292 12.78 -1.49 6.94
C ASP A 292 12.02 -1.52 5.61
N LEU A 293 10.67 -1.51 5.62
CA LEU A 293 9.82 -1.55 4.42
C LEU A 293 9.97 -2.83 3.56
N ILE A 294 10.79 -3.78 4.00
CA ILE A 294 11.12 -5.02 3.26
C ILE A 294 10.67 -6.25 4.02
N ASN A 295 11.02 -6.32 5.32
CA ASN A 295 10.74 -7.47 6.17
C ASN A 295 9.49 -7.21 6.99
N TRP A 296 8.38 -7.83 6.62
CA TRP A 296 7.09 -7.61 7.23
C TRP A 296 6.73 -8.70 8.24
N THR A 297 6.31 -8.30 9.43
CA THR A 297 5.73 -9.17 10.46
C THR A 297 4.23 -9.01 10.41
N ASP A 298 3.52 -10.07 10.08
CA ASP A 298 2.07 -10.06 9.94
C ASP A 298 1.38 -10.07 11.31
N TRP A 299 0.32 -9.28 11.46
CA TRP A 299 -0.52 -9.29 12.65
C TRP A 299 -1.38 -10.55 12.68
N ASP A 300 -1.33 -11.33 13.74
CA ASP A 300 -2.06 -12.58 13.91
C ASP A 300 -3.33 -12.46 14.77
N GLY A 301 -3.58 -11.27 15.33
CA GLY A 301 -4.73 -10.99 16.17
C GLY A 301 -6.01 -10.66 15.39
N GLN A 302 -6.89 -9.89 16.03
CA GLN A 302 -8.20 -9.50 15.50
C GLN A 302 -8.05 -8.63 14.23
N ASP A 303 -8.97 -8.80 13.28
CA ASP A 303 -9.05 -7.94 12.10
C ASP A 303 -9.36 -6.48 12.49
N LEU A 304 -8.89 -5.54 11.69
CA LEU A 304 -9.19 -4.12 11.90
C LEU A 304 -10.63 -3.79 11.53
N VAL A 305 -11.06 -4.27 10.37
CA VAL A 305 -12.45 -4.15 9.88
C VAL A 305 -12.85 -5.47 9.24
N ALA A 306 -14.07 -5.92 9.52
CA ALA A 306 -14.67 -7.11 8.92
C ALA A 306 -16.16 -6.84 8.61
N PRO A 307 -16.80 -7.63 7.75
CA PRO A 307 -18.22 -7.52 7.47
C PRO A 307 -19.06 -7.59 8.75
N SER A 308 -20.00 -6.65 8.95
CA SER A 308 -20.92 -6.62 10.09
C SER A 308 -22.25 -5.92 9.79
N GLU A 309 -22.31 -5.12 8.73
CA GLU A 309 -23.45 -4.31 8.34
C GLU A 309 -24.05 -4.83 7.02
N GLU A 310 -25.30 -4.51 6.73
CA GLU A 310 -25.94 -4.92 5.48
C GLU A 310 -25.22 -4.38 4.22
N TYR A 311 -24.58 -3.21 4.34
CA TYR A 311 -23.86 -2.61 3.21
C TYR A 311 -22.47 -3.21 2.99
N ASP A 312 -21.92 -3.97 3.94
CA ASP A 312 -20.63 -4.65 3.81
C ASP A 312 -20.71 -6.17 4.10
N GLU A 313 -21.89 -6.75 4.12
CA GLU A 313 -22.15 -8.14 4.51
C GLU A 313 -21.30 -9.19 3.78
N LYS A 314 -20.85 -8.88 2.57
CA LYS A 314 -20.01 -9.76 1.76
C LYS A 314 -18.54 -9.46 1.97
N PHE A 315 -18.15 -8.18 1.81
CA PHE A 315 -16.75 -7.77 1.86
C PHE A 315 -16.60 -6.41 2.55
N ALA A 316 -15.59 -6.31 3.44
CA ALA A 316 -15.00 -5.10 3.95
C ALA A 316 -13.51 -5.16 3.61
N HIS A 317 -13.04 -4.42 2.58
CA HIS A 317 -11.70 -4.61 2.01
C HIS A 317 -11.15 -3.35 1.35
N LYS A 318 -9.87 -3.37 0.95
CA LYS A 318 -9.16 -2.28 0.25
C LYS A 318 -9.05 -1.03 1.12
N PRO A 319 -8.20 -1.09 2.15
CA PRO A 319 -8.08 -0.05 3.17
C PRO A 319 -7.44 1.23 2.68
N TRP A 320 -7.85 2.35 3.31
CA TRP A 320 -7.06 3.55 3.41
C TRP A 320 -7.25 4.17 4.79
N VAL A 321 -6.19 4.18 5.60
CA VAL A 321 -6.27 4.51 7.02
C VAL A 321 -5.44 5.76 7.31
N ILE A 322 -6.06 6.74 7.94
CA ILE A 322 -5.40 7.99 8.35
C ILE A 322 -5.77 8.36 9.79
N LYS A 323 -4.93 9.14 10.46
CA LYS A 323 -5.23 9.75 11.75
C LYS A 323 -5.30 11.27 11.60
N TRP A 324 -6.41 11.86 12.00
CA TRP A 324 -6.58 13.31 11.95
C TRP A 324 -7.30 13.82 13.20
N ASN A 325 -6.76 14.89 13.81
CA ASN A 325 -7.32 15.49 15.03
C ASN A 325 -7.64 14.48 16.15
N GLY A 326 -6.75 13.48 16.33
CA GLY A 326 -6.88 12.46 17.36
C GLY A 326 -7.98 11.41 17.11
N ILE A 327 -8.45 11.30 15.88
CA ILE A 327 -9.40 10.27 15.40
C ILE A 327 -8.73 9.50 14.27
N VAL A 328 -8.87 8.17 14.28
CA VAL A 328 -8.50 7.31 13.16
C VAL A 328 -9.71 7.16 12.25
N TYR A 329 -9.52 7.38 10.97
CA TYR A 329 -10.47 7.19 9.88
C TYR A 329 -9.99 6.06 9.03
N HIS A 330 -10.76 4.99 8.92
CA HIS A 330 -10.48 3.81 8.14
C HIS A 330 -11.50 3.73 7.00
N PHE A 331 -11.14 4.27 5.85
CA PHE A 331 -11.92 4.16 4.63
C PHE A 331 -11.69 2.77 4.05
N TYR A 332 -12.76 2.15 3.57
CA TYR A 332 -12.69 0.83 2.97
C TYR A 332 -13.76 0.64 1.92
N ASN A 333 -13.52 -0.29 1.05
CA ASN A 333 -14.52 -0.69 0.08
C ASN A 333 -15.48 -1.70 0.71
N ALA A 334 -16.75 -1.37 0.73
CA ALA A 334 -17.83 -2.20 1.27
C ALA A 334 -18.65 -2.82 0.13
N VAL A 335 -19.00 -4.11 0.27
CA VAL A 335 -19.84 -4.84 -0.69
C VAL A 335 -20.96 -5.53 0.05
N GLY A 336 -22.20 -5.14 -0.24
CA GLY A 336 -23.41 -5.68 0.37
C GLY A 336 -24.68 -5.27 -0.37
N ASN A 337 -25.76 -5.00 0.36
CA ASN A 337 -27.07 -4.66 -0.20
C ASN A 337 -27.12 -3.33 -0.98
N LYS A 338 -26.10 -2.47 -0.84
CA LYS A 338 -25.95 -1.21 -1.60
C LYS A 338 -24.99 -1.33 -2.80
N GLY A 339 -24.63 -2.56 -3.18
CA GLY A 339 -23.64 -2.81 -4.20
C GLY A 339 -22.22 -2.63 -3.68
N ARG A 340 -21.34 -1.99 -4.46
CA ARG A 340 -19.95 -1.72 -4.10
C ARG A 340 -19.77 -0.21 -3.88
N VAL A 341 -19.41 0.17 -2.66
CA VAL A 341 -19.36 1.55 -2.19
C VAL A 341 -18.11 1.77 -1.32
N ILE A 342 -17.76 3.02 -1.00
CA ILE A 342 -16.76 3.32 0.02
C ILE A 342 -17.47 3.64 1.32
N ALA A 343 -17.08 2.91 2.37
CA ALA A 343 -17.55 3.11 3.74
C ALA A 343 -16.40 3.58 4.64
N LEU A 344 -16.75 3.99 5.84
CA LEU A 344 -15.86 4.52 6.86
C LEU A 344 -16.10 3.81 8.19
N ALA A 345 -15.00 3.41 8.84
CA ALA A 345 -14.97 3.07 10.25
C ALA A 345 -14.04 4.04 10.99
N THR A 346 -14.30 4.29 12.27
CA THR A 346 -13.59 5.30 13.06
C THR A 346 -13.18 4.80 14.44
N SER A 347 -12.15 5.43 15.03
CA SER A 347 -11.70 5.11 16.40
C SER A 347 -12.59 5.71 17.49
N LYS A 348 -13.47 6.65 17.13
CA LYS A 348 -14.49 7.25 18.02
C LYS A 348 -15.85 7.18 17.36
N ASP A 349 -16.90 7.05 18.17
CA ASP A 349 -18.27 7.10 17.65
C ASP A 349 -18.60 8.53 17.16
N LEU A 350 -18.73 8.69 15.85
CA LEU A 350 -19.08 9.96 15.19
C LEU A 350 -20.54 10.00 14.72
N THR A 351 -21.34 9.02 15.08
CA THR A 351 -22.77 8.95 14.73
C THR A 351 -23.66 9.64 15.77
N LYS A 352 -23.07 10.07 16.89
CA LYS A 352 -23.75 10.74 18.02
C LYS A 352 -23.52 12.23 18.03
#